data_68933e72c726f64ff67345ed6352732d
#
_entry.id   68933e72c726f64ff67345ed6352732d
#
_cell.length_a   1.000
_cell.length_b   1.000
_cell.length_c   1.000
_cell.angle_alpha   90.00
_cell.angle_beta   90.00
_cell.angle_gamma   90.00
#
_symmetry.space_group_name_H-M   'P 1'
#
loop_
_entity.id
_entity.type
_entity.pdbx_description
1 polymer ?
#
loop_
_entity_poly.entity_id
_entity_poly.type
_entity_poly.pdbx_seq_one_letter_code
_entity_poly.pdbx_strand_id
1 'polypeptide(L)'
;MSLHEEILQYSRQDTMKPLSNWFSNLLSESIESGVYGDKNLLEETGQRLVAGIRDYGEKYNINRVAIGMSGGVDSALTAAMFKDAGWSVLGVTMPIHQNPEETDRGIAACETLGIEHKQVDLTKTYDQLLKTFQDHDSTLKDDDQKLRRGNLRVRLRMMTIYNEASRIRGLVASTDNFSELAAGFWTLHGDVGDLAPIQSLSKSWEVPRLAEMFGVPKETVFAKPTDGLGISDGDEAQFGFSYLEFDLVLLRLCQAGVLSTREDCLNFLNVPESDSDHVNKILDRIRMSTFKRTNPYNLTHPIQTNRYTGLNIIDSALW
;
A
#
# COMPACT_ATOMS: atom_id res chain seq x y z
N MET A 1 -8.62 -26.25 -7.09
CA MET A 1 -7.54 -25.32 -7.45
C MET A 1 -6.41 -25.54 -6.45
N SER A 2 -5.20 -25.78 -6.92
CA SER A 2 -4.03 -25.86 -6.04
C SER A 2 -3.74 -24.49 -5.43
N LEU A 3 -2.97 -24.45 -4.32
CA LEU A 3 -2.56 -23.17 -3.71
C LEU A 3 -1.71 -22.34 -4.68
N HIS A 4 -0.89 -22.98 -5.50
CA HIS A 4 -0.11 -22.33 -6.55
C HIS A 4 -1.02 -21.61 -7.57
N GLU A 5 -2.03 -22.30 -8.11
CA GLU A 5 -3.01 -21.70 -9.03
C GLU A 5 -3.80 -20.56 -8.36
N GLU A 6 -4.13 -20.72 -7.09
CA GLU A 6 -4.83 -19.70 -6.32
C GLU A 6 -3.98 -18.42 -6.20
N ILE A 7 -2.69 -18.55 -5.87
CA ILE A 7 -1.78 -17.40 -5.77
C ILE A 7 -1.63 -16.71 -7.12
N LEU A 8 -1.48 -17.46 -8.22
CA LEU A 8 -1.41 -16.89 -9.57
C LEU A 8 -2.69 -16.10 -9.91
N GLN A 9 -3.85 -16.59 -9.50
CA GLN A 9 -5.14 -15.91 -9.72
C GLN A 9 -5.25 -14.63 -8.89
N TYR A 10 -4.99 -14.67 -7.58
CA TYR A 10 -5.09 -13.49 -6.72
C TYR A 10 -4.07 -12.41 -7.08
N SER A 11 -2.86 -12.81 -7.46
CA SER A 11 -1.84 -11.89 -7.97
C SER A 11 -2.10 -11.41 -9.39
N ARG A 12 -3.12 -11.97 -10.08
CA ARG A 12 -3.41 -11.76 -11.51
C ARG A 12 -2.27 -12.16 -12.45
N GLN A 13 -1.31 -12.93 -11.96
CA GLN A 13 -0.18 -13.41 -12.77
C GLN A 13 -0.65 -14.30 -13.93
N ASP A 14 -1.78 -14.97 -13.77
CA ASP A 14 -2.46 -15.75 -14.81
C ASP A 14 -2.91 -14.93 -16.03
N THR A 15 -3.08 -13.63 -15.87
CA THR A 15 -3.45 -12.68 -16.95
C THR A 15 -2.23 -11.94 -17.52
N MET A 16 -1.03 -12.24 -17.06
CA MET A 16 0.22 -11.56 -17.41
C MET A 16 1.19 -12.49 -18.13
N LYS A 17 2.40 -11.96 -18.41
CA LYS A 17 3.50 -12.78 -18.90
C LYS A 17 3.82 -13.89 -17.88
N PRO A 18 3.96 -15.16 -18.31
CA PRO A 18 4.33 -16.25 -17.40
C PRO A 18 5.61 -15.94 -16.62
N LEU A 19 5.66 -16.42 -15.38
CA LEU A 19 6.87 -16.39 -14.57
C LEU A 19 8.01 -17.13 -15.27
N SER A 20 9.26 -16.68 -15.07
CA SER A 20 10.41 -17.48 -15.45
C SER A 20 10.45 -18.80 -14.66
N ASN A 21 11.24 -19.76 -15.12
CA ASN A 21 11.42 -21.02 -14.40
C ASN A 21 11.95 -20.79 -12.98
N TRP A 22 12.84 -19.82 -12.81
CA TRP A 22 13.39 -19.48 -11.50
C TRP A 22 12.32 -18.89 -10.57
N PHE A 23 11.51 -17.93 -11.01
CA PHE A 23 10.41 -17.39 -10.21
C PHE A 23 9.33 -18.45 -9.89
N SER A 24 9.05 -19.35 -10.83
CA SER A 24 8.11 -20.45 -10.59
C SER A 24 8.62 -21.43 -9.51
N ASN A 25 9.92 -21.72 -9.52
CA ASN A 25 10.56 -22.53 -8.47
C ASN A 25 10.57 -21.77 -7.13
N LEU A 26 10.91 -20.47 -7.13
CA LEU A 26 10.91 -19.64 -5.93
C LEU A 26 9.52 -19.57 -5.29
N LEU A 27 8.45 -19.50 -6.10
CA LEU A 27 7.06 -19.57 -5.62
C LEU A 27 6.80 -20.92 -4.95
N SER A 28 7.16 -22.03 -5.59
CA SER A 28 6.98 -23.38 -5.05
C SER A 28 7.71 -23.57 -3.72
N GLU A 29 8.98 -23.17 -3.67
CA GLU A 29 9.80 -23.21 -2.45
C GLU A 29 9.22 -22.34 -1.33
N SER A 30 8.71 -21.16 -1.67
CA SER A 30 8.10 -20.23 -0.71
C SER A 30 6.80 -20.78 -0.13
N ILE A 31 6.02 -21.51 -0.92
CA ILE A 31 4.82 -22.22 -0.46
C ILE A 31 5.20 -23.39 0.45
N GLU A 32 6.16 -24.24 0.03
CA GLU A 32 6.61 -25.41 0.79
C GLU A 32 7.21 -25.05 2.14
N SER A 33 7.93 -23.93 2.20
CA SER A 33 8.54 -23.42 3.45
C SER A 33 7.56 -22.63 4.33
N GLY A 34 6.32 -22.41 3.88
CA GLY A 34 5.33 -21.63 4.62
C GLY A 34 5.60 -20.12 4.67
N VAL A 35 6.56 -19.63 3.88
CA VAL A 35 6.86 -18.19 3.77
C VAL A 35 5.74 -17.46 3.07
N TYR A 36 5.04 -18.15 2.17
CA TYR A 36 4.01 -17.61 1.31
C TYR A 36 2.88 -18.62 1.14
N GLY A 37 1.65 -18.16 1.20
CA GLY A 37 0.49 -19.01 0.94
C GLY A 37 -0.09 -19.75 2.14
N ASP A 38 0.43 -19.58 3.37
CA ASP A 38 -0.18 -20.18 4.56
C ASP A 38 -1.51 -19.48 4.90
N LYS A 39 -2.62 -20.14 4.55
CA LYS A 39 -3.97 -19.61 4.75
C LYS A 39 -4.36 -19.47 6.22
N ASN A 40 -3.93 -20.41 7.07
CA ASN A 40 -4.26 -20.40 8.50
C ASN A 40 -3.53 -19.24 9.19
N LEU A 41 -2.23 -19.10 8.89
CA LEU A 41 -1.44 -17.98 9.40
C LEU A 41 -1.98 -16.64 8.91
N LEU A 42 -2.45 -16.57 7.66
CA LEU A 42 -3.02 -15.36 7.10
C LEU A 42 -4.33 -14.98 7.80
N GLU A 43 -5.22 -15.96 8.06
CA GLU A 43 -6.46 -15.74 8.79
C GLU A 43 -6.19 -15.24 10.22
N GLU A 44 -5.28 -15.90 10.93
CA GLU A 44 -4.83 -15.45 12.26
C GLU A 44 -4.23 -14.03 12.20
N THR A 45 -3.45 -13.73 11.18
CA THR A 45 -2.87 -12.40 10.98
C THR A 45 -3.97 -11.36 10.80
N GLY A 46 -4.96 -11.62 9.96
CA GLY A 46 -6.11 -10.75 9.78
C GLY A 46 -6.85 -10.45 11.09
N GLN A 47 -7.12 -11.49 11.91
CA GLN A 47 -7.76 -11.34 13.21
C GLN A 47 -6.91 -10.54 14.21
N ARG A 48 -5.59 -10.74 14.20
CA ARG A 48 -4.66 -9.97 15.05
C ARG A 48 -4.62 -8.49 14.65
N LEU A 49 -4.64 -8.18 13.35
CA LEU A 49 -4.67 -6.81 12.87
C LEU A 49 -5.97 -6.11 13.29
N VAL A 50 -7.12 -6.78 13.18
CA VAL A 50 -8.41 -6.28 13.66
C VAL A 50 -8.39 -6.04 15.18
N ALA A 51 -7.83 -6.98 15.96
CA ALA A 51 -7.64 -6.80 17.39
C ALA A 51 -6.74 -5.59 17.69
N GLY A 52 -5.64 -5.44 16.98
CA GLY A 52 -4.73 -4.29 17.12
C GLY A 52 -5.39 -2.94 16.83
N ILE A 53 -6.29 -2.87 15.82
CA ILE A 53 -7.11 -1.67 15.56
C ILE A 53 -8.03 -1.37 16.75
N ARG A 54 -8.66 -2.38 17.31
CA ARG A 54 -9.55 -2.25 18.48
C ARG A 54 -8.78 -1.75 19.70
N ASP A 55 -7.66 -2.41 20.03
CA ASP A 55 -6.80 -2.06 21.17
C ASP A 55 -6.28 -0.61 21.05
N TYR A 56 -5.91 -0.19 19.83
CA TYR A 56 -5.52 1.19 19.55
C TYR A 56 -6.67 2.16 19.87
N GLY A 57 -7.86 1.85 19.40
CA GLY A 57 -9.05 2.66 19.66
C GLY A 57 -9.39 2.80 21.14
N GLU A 58 -9.33 1.71 21.89
CA GLU A 58 -9.54 1.68 23.34
C GLU A 58 -8.46 2.50 24.06
N LYS A 59 -7.19 2.27 23.72
CA LYS A 59 -6.05 2.96 24.33
C LYS A 59 -6.14 4.49 24.20
N TYR A 60 -6.49 4.98 23.02
CA TYR A 60 -6.51 6.42 22.73
C TYR A 60 -7.90 7.05 22.79
N ASN A 61 -8.93 6.26 23.16
CA ASN A 61 -10.33 6.67 23.19
C ASN A 61 -10.80 7.27 21.84
N ILE A 62 -10.42 6.62 20.73
CA ILE A 62 -10.75 6.99 19.36
C ILE A 62 -11.38 5.78 18.67
N ASN A 63 -12.54 5.96 18.02
CA ASN A 63 -13.23 4.89 17.31
C ASN A 63 -13.88 5.35 15.99
N ARG A 64 -13.35 6.42 15.39
CA ARG A 64 -13.83 6.96 14.11
C ARG A 64 -12.67 7.11 13.16
N VAL A 65 -12.90 6.73 11.90
CA VAL A 65 -11.87 6.79 10.86
C VAL A 65 -12.46 7.25 9.53
N ALA A 66 -11.73 8.08 8.81
CA ALA A 66 -12.01 8.43 7.42
C ALA A 66 -11.01 7.68 6.52
N ILE A 67 -11.51 7.07 5.45
CA ILE A 67 -10.73 6.26 4.52
C ILE A 67 -11.00 6.73 3.09
N GLY A 68 -9.94 7.00 2.34
CA GLY A 68 -10.02 7.27 0.91
C GLY A 68 -10.37 5.99 0.14
N MET A 69 -11.57 5.93 -0.42
CA MET A 69 -12.05 4.76 -1.17
C MET A 69 -11.69 4.93 -2.66
N SER A 70 -10.53 4.41 -3.04
CA SER A 70 -10.00 4.53 -4.40
C SER A 70 -10.70 3.61 -5.43
N GLY A 71 -11.46 2.63 -4.96
CA GLY A 71 -11.99 1.51 -5.76
C GLY A 71 -11.01 0.35 -5.91
N GLY A 72 -9.85 0.41 -5.25
CA GLY A 72 -8.87 -0.66 -5.15
C GLY A 72 -9.06 -1.53 -3.91
N VAL A 73 -8.46 -2.72 -3.93
CA VAL A 73 -8.58 -3.75 -2.90
C VAL A 73 -8.03 -3.30 -1.54
N ASP A 74 -6.94 -2.52 -1.52
CA ASP A 74 -6.29 -2.07 -0.28
C ASP A 74 -7.21 -1.18 0.56
N SER A 75 -7.81 -0.17 -0.06
CA SER A 75 -8.75 0.72 0.62
C SER A 75 -9.99 -0.02 1.11
N ALA A 76 -10.49 -0.98 0.34
CA ALA A 76 -11.65 -1.77 0.70
C ALA A 76 -11.35 -2.75 1.86
N LEU A 77 -10.19 -3.43 1.83
CA LEU A 77 -9.73 -4.28 2.94
C LEU A 77 -9.54 -3.46 4.21
N THR A 78 -8.87 -2.32 4.11
CA THR A 78 -8.66 -1.41 5.26
C THR A 78 -9.99 -1.01 5.88
N ALA A 79 -10.97 -0.61 5.06
CA ALA A 79 -12.31 -0.25 5.54
C ALA A 79 -13.04 -1.42 6.22
N ALA A 80 -12.94 -2.62 5.66
CA ALA A 80 -13.53 -3.82 6.23
C ALA A 80 -12.94 -4.16 7.59
N MET A 81 -11.61 -4.07 7.75
CA MET A 81 -10.92 -4.33 9.01
C MET A 81 -11.29 -3.32 10.11
N PHE A 82 -11.36 -2.03 9.80
CA PHE A 82 -11.83 -1.03 10.78
C PHE A 82 -13.28 -1.26 11.21
N LYS A 83 -14.15 -1.60 10.26
CA LYS A 83 -15.54 -1.96 10.57
C LYS A 83 -15.60 -3.18 11.51
N ASP A 84 -14.83 -4.22 11.22
CA ASP A 84 -14.79 -5.45 12.01
C ASP A 84 -14.20 -5.21 13.41
N ALA A 85 -13.31 -4.24 13.54
CA ALA A 85 -12.81 -3.75 14.84
C ALA A 85 -13.84 -2.93 15.62
N GLY A 86 -15.01 -2.66 15.06
CA GLY A 86 -16.10 -1.91 15.72
C GLY A 86 -15.98 -0.38 15.59
N TRP A 87 -15.18 0.12 14.66
CA TRP A 87 -15.05 1.55 14.41
C TRP A 87 -16.19 2.09 13.53
N SER A 88 -16.54 3.35 13.71
CA SER A 88 -17.37 4.11 12.78
C SER A 88 -16.52 4.55 11.58
N VAL A 89 -16.78 3.99 10.41
CA VAL A 89 -15.99 4.20 9.19
C VAL A 89 -16.71 5.16 8.23
N LEU A 90 -16.03 6.20 7.82
CA LEU A 90 -16.45 7.09 6.71
C LEU A 90 -15.59 6.80 5.49
N GLY A 91 -16.15 6.16 4.46
CA GLY A 91 -15.54 6.00 3.15
C GLY A 91 -15.70 7.27 2.32
N VAL A 92 -14.61 7.80 1.77
CA VAL A 92 -14.64 9.01 0.95
C VAL A 92 -14.09 8.73 -0.44
N THR A 93 -14.93 8.85 -1.48
CA THR A 93 -14.46 8.85 -2.87
C THR A 93 -14.12 10.28 -3.29
N MET A 94 -12.96 10.45 -3.93
CA MET A 94 -12.41 11.76 -4.28
C MET A 94 -11.94 11.79 -5.75
N PRO A 95 -12.89 11.73 -6.73
CA PRO A 95 -12.52 11.71 -8.14
C PRO A 95 -11.81 13.00 -8.58
N ILE A 96 -10.76 12.84 -9.41
CA ILE A 96 -10.03 13.92 -10.10
C ILE A 96 -9.70 13.40 -11.50
N HIS A 97 -10.52 13.70 -12.51
CA HIS A 97 -10.38 13.15 -13.88
C HIS A 97 -10.18 11.62 -13.88
N GLN A 98 -10.80 10.95 -12.93
CA GLN A 98 -10.66 9.51 -12.72
C GLN A 98 -11.67 8.75 -13.60
N ASN A 99 -11.35 7.50 -13.96
CA ASN A 99 -12.32 6.61 -14.59
C ASN A 99 -13.53 6.43 -13.65
N PRO A 100 -14.77 6.71 -14.12
CA PRO A 100 -15.96 6.55 -13.30
C PRO A 100 -16.11 5.16 -12.68
N GLU A 101 -15.70 4.09 -13.37
CA GLU A 101 -15.76 2.72 -12.87
C GLU A 101 -14.95 2.51 -11.57
N GLU A 102 -13.83 3.21 -11.40
CA GLU A 102 -13.04 3.16 -10.16
C GLU A 102 -13.81 3.81 -9.00
N THR A 103 -14.43 4.97 -9.26
CA THR A 103 -15.28 5.64 -8.27
C THR A 103 -16.47 4.78 -7.89
N ASP A 104 -17.15 4.19 -8.88
CA ASP A 104 -18.31 3.31 -8.67
C ASP A 104 -17.94 2.07 -7.87
N ARG A 105 -16.78 1.45 -8.12
CA ARG A 105 -16.26 0.35 -7.28
C ARG A 105 -16.04 0.77 -5.83
N GLY A 106 -15.50 1.98 -5.61
CA GLY A 106 -15.31 2.52 -4.26
C GLY A 106 -16.64 2.71 -3.53
N ILE A 107 -17.68 3.20 -4.22
CA ILE A 107 -19.04 3.34 -3.70
C ILE A 107 -19.63 1.97 -3.38
N ALA A 108 -19.59 1.03 -4.34
CA ALA A 108 -20.12 -0.32 -4.18
C ALA A 108 -19.45 -1.07 -3.02
N ALA A 109 -18.15 -0.87 -2.81
CA ALA A 109 -17.45 -1.41 -1.64
C ALA A 109 -18.01 -0.85 -0.32
N CYS A 110 -18.26 0.45 -0.25
CA CYS A 110 -18.89 1.07 0.94
C CYS A 110 -20.28 0.52 1.20
N GLU A 111 -21.11 0.38 0.17
CA GLU A 111 -22.46 -0.18 0.26
C GLU A 111 -22.44 -1.64 0.75
N THR A 112 -21.60 -2.48 0.12
CA THR A 112 -21.46 -3.89 0.49
C THR A 112 -20.98 -4.06 1.92
N LEU A 113 -20.01 -3.25 2.33
CA LEU A 113 -19.49 -3.24 3.69
C LEU A 113 -20.46 -2.57 4.69
N GLY A 114 -21.51 -1.88 4.23
CA GLY A 114 -22.45 -1.16 5.09
C GLY A 114 -21.80 -0.07 5.91
N ILE A 115 -20.88 0.69 5.34
CA ILE A 115 -20.20 1.85 5.94
C ILE A 115 -20.73 3.16 5.34
N GLU A 116 -20.63 4.26 6.12
CA GLU A 116 -21.02 5.58 5.62
C GLU A 116 -20.16 5.96 4.43
N HIS A 117 -20.77 6.51 3.39
CA HIS A 117 -20.08 6.98 2.18
C HIS A 117 -20.31 8.45 1.93
N LYS A 118 -19.26 9.15 1.47
CA LYS A 118 -19.31 10.53 0.98
C LYS A 118 -18.47 10.66 -0.30
N GLN A 119 -19.02 11.29 -1.32
CA GLN A 119 -18.25 11.68 -2.51
C GLN A 119 -17.88 13.16 -2.44
N VAL A 120 -16.62 13.46 -2.74
CA VAL A 120 -16.10 14.82 -2.89
C VAL A 120 -15.39 14.92 -4.24
N ASP A 121 -16.06 15.45 -5.26
CA ASP A 121 -15.45 15.70 -6.57
C ASP A 121 -14.46 16.86 -6.49
N LEU A 122 -13.19 16.56 -6.67
CA LEU A 122 -12.08 17.51 -6.57
C LEU A 122 -11.60 18.01 -7.93
N THR A 123 -12.25 17.62 -9.04
CA THR A 123 -11.82 17.93 -10.40
C THR A 123 -11.66 19.44 -10.63
N LYS A 124 -12.67 20.22 -10.28
CA LYS A 124 -12.61 21.69 -10.47
C LYS A 124 -11.52 22.36 -9.62
N THR A 125 -11.34 21.88 -8.38
CA THR A 125 -10.30 22.41 -7.47
C THR A 125 -8.92 22.07 -8.00
N TYR A 126 -8.72 20.87 -8.49
CA TYR A 126 -7.47 20.43 -9.10
C TYR A 126 -7.12 21.25 -10.35
N ASP A 127 -8.09 21.46 -11.24
CA ASP A 127 -7.90 22.27 -12.45
C ASP A 127 -7.52 23.73 -12.12
N GLN A 128 -8.10 24.27 -11.06
CA GLN A 128 -7.75 25.62 -10.58
C GLN A 128 -6.31 25.66 -10.02
N LEU A 129 -5.90 24.65 -9.26
CA LEU A 129 -4.53 24.53 -8.76
C LEU A 129 -3.53 24.39 -9.91
N LEU A 130 -3.85 23.58 -10.92
CA LEU A 130 -3.00 23.46 -12.11
C LEU A 130 -2.78 24.80 -12.80
N LYS A 131 -3.85 25.60 -12.98
CA LYS A 131 -3.72 26.94 -13.58
C LYS A 131 -2.79 27.83 -12.75
N THR A 132 -2.84 27.75 -11.42
CA THR A 132 -1.97 28.50 -10.53
C THR A 132 -0.50 28.12 -10.68
N PHE A 133 -0.20 26.86 -11.03
CA PHE A 133 1.17 26.31 -11.14
C PHE A 133 1.67 26.19 -12.58
N GLN A 134 0.92 26.62 -13.58
CA GLN A 134 1.21 26.41 -15.01
C GLN A 134 2.54 27.01 -15.47
N ASP A 135 2.94 28.14 -14.90
CA ASP A 135 4.17 28.84 -15.28
C ASP A 135 5.45 28.03 -14.97
N HIS A 136 5.35 26.99 -14.17
CA HIS A 136 6.47 26.14 -13.78
C HIS A 136 6.61 24.86 -14.64
N ASP A 137 5.65 24.55 -15.50
CA ASP A 137 5.63 23.30 -16.27
C ASP A 137 6.55 23.32 -17.52
N SER A 138 6.82 24.49 -18.09
CA SER A 138 7.52 24.65 -19.37
C SER A 138 8.98 24.18 -19.34
N THR A 139 9.57 23.98 -18.17
CA THR A 139 10.97 23.56 -17.99
C THR A 139 11.14 22.09 -17.68
N LEU A 140 10.04 21.35 -17.44
CA LEU A 140 10.06 19.95 -17.06
C LEU A 140 9.84 19.04 -18.28
N LYS A 141 10.45 17.84 -18.26
CA LYS A 141 10.13 16.77 -19.20
C LYS A 141 8.70 16.26 -18.96
N ASP A 142 8.08 15.66 -19.98
CA ASP A 142 6.69 15.19 -19.93
C ASP A 142 6.43 14.20 -18.79
N ASP A 143 7.35 13.28 -18.52
CA ASP A 143 7.21 12.30 -17.43
C ASP A 143 7.34 12.95 -16.05
N ASP A 144 8.24 13.94 -15.90
CA ASP A 144 8.36 14.70 -14.65
C ASP A 144 7.09 15.54 -14.40
N GLN A 145 6.48 16.07 -15.45
CA GLN A 145 5.20 16.79 -15.36
C GLN A 145 4.07 15.86 -14.91
N LYS A 146 3.97 14.65 -15.50
CA LYS A 146 2.98 13.64 -15.12
C LYS A 146 3.12 13.26 -13.64
N LEU A 147 4.34 12.96 -13.21
CA LEU A 147 4.63 12.61 -11.81
C LEU A 147 4.25 13.77 -10.86
N ARG A 148 4.65 15.00 -11.18
CA ARG A 148 4.33 16.19 -10.39
C ARG A 148 2.82 16.39 -10.27
N ARG A 149 2.09 16.28 -11.38
CA ARG A 149 0.63 16.41 -11.44
C ARG A 149 -0.07 15.28 -10.68
N GLY A 150 0.44 14.05 -10.77
CA GLY A 150 -0.01 12.91 -9.98
C GLY A 150 0.15 13.18 -8.48
N ASN A 151 1.33 13.58 -8.04
CA ASN A 151 1.60 13.92 -6.65
C ASN A 151 0.71 15.07 -6.13
N LEU A 152 0.35 16.04 -6.99
CA LEU A 152 -0.58 17.09 -6.62
C LEU A 152 -2.00 16.56 -6.36
N ARG A 153 -2.49 15.62 -7.20
CA ARG A 153 -3.78 14.94 -6.98
C ARG A 153 -3.80 14.22 -5.64
N VAL A 154 -2.76 13.47 -5.35
CA VAL A 154 -2.64 12.70 -4.09
C VAL A 154 -2.68 13.63 -2.88
N ARG A 155 -1.91 14.73 -2.90
CA ARG A 155 -1.88 15.70 -1.79
C ARG A 155 -3.20 16.47 -1.64
N LEU A 156 -3.91 16.73 -2.72
CA LEU A 156 -5.25 17.33 -2.65
C LEU A 156 -6.25 16.37 -2.00
N ARG A 157 -6.19 15.08 -2.33
CA ARG A 157 -6.98 14.03 -1.66
C ARG A 157 -6.61 13.93 -0.18
N MET A 158 -5.32 13.97 0.17
CA MET A 158 -4.84 13.97 1.55
C MET A 158 -5.44 15.13 2.36
N MET A 159 -5.36 16.35 1.85
CA MET A 159 -5.93 17.52 2.51
C MET A 159 -7.44 17.35 2.74
N THR A 160 -8.14 16.80 1.76
CA THR A 160 -9.59 16.57 1.83
C THR A 160 -9.95 15.51 2.87
N ILE A 161 -9.25 14.37 2.88
CA ILE A 161 -9.56 13.28 3.81
C ILE A 161 -9.27 13.69 5.26
N TYR A 162 -8.20 14.44 5.54
CA TYR A 162 -7.91 14.97 6.86
C TYR A 162 -8.96 15.98 7.33
N ASN A 163 -9.50 16.79 6.42
CA ASN A 163 -10.62 17.67 6.73
C ASN A 163 -11.89 16.89 7.10
N GLU A 164 -12.19 15.79 6.38
CA GLU A 164 -13.32 14.92 6.71
C GLU A 164 -13.09 14.15 8.02
N ALA A 165 -11.89 13.65 8.28
CA ALA A 165 -11.52 13.03 9.55
C ALA A 165 -11.71 13.99 10.72
N SER A 166 -11.27 15.24 10.58
CA SER A 166 -11.46 16.29 11.59
C SER A 166 -12.95 16.57 11.83
N ARG A 167 -13.78 16.59 10.78
CA ARG A 167 -15.23 16.78 10.89
C ARG A 167 -15.91 15.71 11.75
N ILE A 168 -15.49 14.46 11.60
CA ILE A 168 -16.02 13.33 12.38
C ILE A 168 -15.28 13.11 13.72
N ARG A 169 -14.26 13.92 14.03
CA ARG A 169 -13.36 13.74 15.18
C ARG A 169 -12.71 12.36 15.18
N GLY A 170 -12.20 11.94 14.04
CA GLY A 170 -11.56 10.66 13.79
C GLY A 170 -10.16 10.80 13.24
N LEU A 171 -9.57 9.66 12.88
CA LEU A 171 -8.27 9.54 12.23
C LEU A 171 -8.41 9.33 10.73
N VAL A 172 -7.29 9.41 10.01
CA VAL A 172 -7.17 8.97 8.62
C VAL A 172 -6.49 7.60 8.60
N ALA A 173 -7.10 6.62 7.93
CA ALA A 173 -6.44 5.34 7.69
C ALA A 173 -5.46 5.45 6.51
N SER A 174 -4.26 4.89 6.70
CA SER A 174 -3.34 4.55 5.62
C SER A 174 -3.78 3.25 4.96
N THR A 175 -3.70 3.18 3.66
CA THR A 175 -4.08 2.00 2.87
C THR A 175 -2.88 1.33 2.19
N ASP A 176 -1.66 1.76 2.54
CA ASP A 176 -0.44 1.20 1.98
C ASP A 176 -0.19 -0.21 2.52
N ASN A 177 0.23 -1.10 1.64
CA ASN A 177 0.67 -2.44 1.98
C ASN A 177 2.20 -2.55 2.03
N PHE A 178 2.72 -3.74 2.39
CA PHE A 178 4.16 -3.96 2.55
C PHE A 178 4.94 -3.84 1.25
N SER A 179 4.35 -4.29 0.14
CA SER A 179 4.98 -4.22 -1.17
C SER A 179 5.12 -2.77 -1.63
N GLU A 180 4.08 -1.96 -1.45
CA GLU A 180 4.11 -0.53 -1.75
C GLU A 180 5.10 0.22 -0.84
N LEU A 181 5.13 -0.09 0.45
CA LEU A 181 6.11 0.45 1.39
C LEU A 181 7.54 0.14 0.94
N ALA A 182 7.83 -1.12 0.60
CA ALA A 182 9.16 -1.55 0.17
C ALA A 182 9.56 -0.96 -1.19
N ALA A 183 8.60 -0.87 -2.14
CA ALA A 183 8.81 -0.25 -3.44
C ALA A 183 8.85 1.28 -3.37
N GLY A 184 8.45 1.91 -2.24
CA GLY A 184 8.27 3.34 -2.13
C GLY A 184 7.22 3.89 -3.09
N PHE A 185 6.18 3.08 -3.37
CA PHE A 185 5.11 3.42 -4.28
C PHE A 185 3.99 4.19 -3.56
N TRP A 186 4.34 5.33 -3.09
CA TRP A 186 3.46 6.28 -2.40
C TRP A 186 4.04 7.70 -2.48
N THR A 187 3.18 8.67 -2.34
CA THR A 187 3.54 10.09 -2.37
C THR A 187 3.86 10.59 -0.97
N LEU A 188 5.05 11.14 -0.77
CA LEU A 188 5.42 11.79 0.49
C LEU A 188 4.38 12.85 0.87
N HIS A 189 3.83 12.74 2.08
CA HIS A 189 2.76 13.60 2.61
C HIS A 189 1.50 13.61 1.73
N GLY A 190 1.18 12.46 1.11
CA GLY A 190 0.07 12.35 0.17
C GLY A 190 -0.94 11.26 0.49
N ASP A 191 -0.52 10.03 0.66
CA ASP A 191 -1.40 8.86 0.81
C ASP A 191 -1.15 8.05 2.09
N VAL A 192 -0.31 8.56 2.98
CA VAL A 192 -0.05 7.97 4.30
C VAL A 192 -0.96 8.60 5.35
N GLY A 193 -1.71 7.77 6.08
CA GLY A 193 -2.59 8.21 7.16
C GLY A 193 -1.97 8.07 8.56
N ASP A 194 -2.84 8.15 9.58
CA ASP A 194 -2.45 8.11 11.00
C ASP A 194 -2.28 6.67 11.53
N LEU A 195 -3.01 5.71 10.95
CA LEU A 195 -2.97 4.29 11.32
C LEU A 195 -2.94 3.43 10.06
N ALA A 196 -1.96 2.54 9.97
CA ALA A 196 -1.67 1.72 8.78
C ALA A 196 -1.85 0.22 9.09
N PRO A 197 -3.07 -0.32 9.04
CA PRO A 197 -3.34 -1.69 9.48
C PRO A 197 -2.80 -2.76 8.54
N ILE A 198 -2.71 -2.48 7.23
CA ILE A 198 -2.32 -3.48 6.23
C ILE A 198 -0.86 -3.35 5.76
N GLN A 199 -0.07 -2.46 6.38
CA GLN A 199 1.30 -2.18 5.95
C GLN A 199 2.27 -3.36 6.14
N SER A 200 1.88 -4.41 6.84
CA SER A 200 2.64 -5.66 6.98
C SER A 200 2.26 -6.73 5.95
N LEU A 201 1.23 -6.52 5.13
CA LEU A 201 0.69 -7.50 4.20
C LEU A 201 1.26 -7.31 2.78
N SER A 202 1.58 -8.40 2.10
CA SER A 202 2.00 -8.41 0.69
C SER A 202 0.82 -8.15 -0.25
N LYS A 203 1.09 -7.41 -1.33
CA LYS A 203 0.09 -6.99 -2.32
C LYS A 203 -0.43 -8.14 -3.16
N SER A 204 0.45 -9.06 -3.54
CA SER A 204 0.13 -10.02 -4.59
C SER A 204 -0.81 -11.14 -4.13
N TRP A 205 -0.86 -11.45 -2.82
CA TRP A 205 -1.72 -12.53 -2.33
C TRP A 205 -2.40 -12.23 -1.00
N GLU A 206 -1.67 -11.72 0.02
CA GLU A 206 -2.23 -11.56 1.37
C GLU A 206 -3.35 -10.52 1.40
N VAL A 207 -3.14 -9.38 0.78
CA VAL A 207 -4.16 -8.32 0.69
C VAL A 207 -5.43 -8.79 -0.03
N PRO A 208 -5.40 -9.30 -1.27
CA PRO A 208 -6.62 -9.70 -1.96
C PRO A 208 -7.28 -10.92 -1.31
N ARG A 209 -6.51 -11.84 -0.74
CA ARG A 209 -7.05 -13.02 -0.06
C ARG A 209 -7.78 -12.64 1.24
N LEU A 210 -7.19 -11.77 2.06
CA LEU A 210 -7.88 -11.23 3.23
C LEU A 210 -9.09 -10.38 2.84
N ALA A 211 -9.01 -9.60 1.78
CA ALA A 211 -10.14 -8.80 1.32
C ALA A 211 -11.36 -9.67 1.00
N GLU A 212 -11.17 -10.82 0.34
CA GLU A 212 -12.25 -11.77 0.14
C GLU A 212 -12.80 -12.32 1.45
N MET A 213 -11.93 -12.68 2.42
CA MET A 213 -12.33 -13.19 3.73
C MET A 213 -13.12 -12.16 4.55
N PHE A 214 -12.80 -10.88 4.41
CA PHE A 214 -13.50 -9.77 5.06
C PHE A 214 -14.72 -9.25 4.26
N GLY A 215 -15.14 -9.97 3.22
CA GLY A 215 -16.38 -9.68 2.48
C GLY A 215 -16.29 -8.51 1.50
N VAL A 216 -15.10 -8.14 1.06
CA VAL A 216 -14.92 -7.17 -0.02
C VAL A 216 -15.47 -7.73 -1.33
N PRO A 217 -16.20 -6.94 -2.15
CA PRO A 217 -16.74 -7.40 -3.44
C PRO A 217 -15.66 -7.98 -4.35
N LYS A 218 -15.99 -9.09 -5.04
CA LYS A 218 -15.03 -9.77 -5.94
C LYS A 218 -14.50 -8.87 -7.04
N GLU A 219 -15.33 -7.99 -7.57
CA GLU A 219 -14.96 -7.02 -8.59
C GLU A 219 -13.86 -6.07 -8.09
N THR A 220 -13.83 -5.77 -6.79
CA THR A 220 -12.79 -4.97 -6.14
C THR A 220 -11.55 -5.81 -5.83
N VAL A 221 -11.73 -7.05 -5.35
CA VAL A 221 -10.63 -7.97 -5.04
C VAL A 221 -9.76 -8.23 -6.27
N PHE A 222 -10.39 -8.45 -7.43
CA PHE A 222 -9.71 -8.77 -8.70
C PHE A 222 -9.57 -7.56 -9.63
N ALA A 223 -9.82 -6.34 -9.16
CA ALA A 223 -9.58 -5.13 -9.95
C ALA A 223 -8.09 -5.01 -10.32
N LYS A 224 -7.81 -4.56 -11.56
CA LYS A 224 -6.43 -4.29 -11.97
C LYS A 224 -5.84 -3.19 -11.10
N PRO A 225 -4.64 -3.39 -10.51
CA PRO A 225 -3.94 -2.33 -9.79
C PRO A 225 -3.66 -1.13 -10.72
N THR A 226 -4.08 0.05 -10.30
CA THR A 226 -3.84 1.30 -11.02
C THR A 226 -3.43 2.37 -10.02
N ASP A 227 -2.55 3.28 -10.45
CA ASP A 227 -2.17 4.44 -9.65
C ASP A 227 -3.31 5.47 -9.52
N GLY A 228 -4.40 5.28 -10.26
CA GLY A 228 -5.53 6.23 -10.32
C GLY A 228 -5.11 7.63 -10.80
N LEU A 229 -3.90 7.77 -11.35
CA LEU A 229 -3.28 9.04 -11.74
C LEU A 229 -3.10 9.15 -13.25
N GLY A 230 -3.26 8.03 -13.99
CA GLY A 230 -3.07 7.98 -15.44
C GLY A 230 -1.61 8.23 -15.88
N ILE A 231 -0.65 7.85 -15.04
CA ILE A 231 0.78 7.98 -15.34
C ILE A 231 1.21 6.82 -16.23
N SER A 232 0.66 5.62 -15.99
CA SER A 232 0.97 4.40 -16.73
C SER A 232 -0.27 3.50 -16.89
N ASP A 233 -0.14 2.41 -17.67
CA ASP A 233 -1.17 1.38 -17.82
C ASP A 233 -1.32 0.47 -16.58
N GLY A 234 -0.85 0.93 -15.43
CA GLY A 234 -0.87 0.24 -14.13
C GLY A 234 0.51 0.25 -13.47
N ASP A 235 0.52 -0.06 -12.18
CA ASP A 235 1.70 -0.01 -11.32
C ASP A 235 2.83 -0.90 -11.83
N GLU A 236 2.50 -2.13 -12.21
CA GLU A 236 3.46 -3.14 -12.67
C GLU A 236 4.10 -2.77 -14.01
N ALA A 237 3.37 -2.08 -14.89
CA ALA A 237 3.93 -1.53 -16.12
C ALA A 237 4.99 -0.44 -15.83
N GLN A 238 4.78 0.34 -14.77
CA GLN A 238 5.74 1.35 -14.33
C GLN A 238 6.99 0.73 -13.69
N PHE A 239 6.82 -0.38 -12.99
CA PHE A 239 7.94 -1.09 -12.34
C PHE A 239 8.76 -1.91 -13.33
N GLY A 240 8.11 -2.51 -14.33
CA GLY A 240 8.70 -3.49 -15.23
C GLY A 240 8.83 -4.89 -14.63
N PHE A 241 8.10 -5.17 -13.54
CA PHE A 241 7.94 -6.48 -12.89
C PHE A 241 6.55 -6.56 -12.23
N SER A 242 6.07 -7.78 -11.98
CA SER A 242 4.79 -8.00 -11.30
C SER A 242 4.93 -7.87 -9.78
N TYR A 243 3.81 -7.60 -9.10
CA TYR A 243 3.79 -7.63 -7.62
C TYR A 243 4.15 -9.02 -7.08
N LEU A 244 3.81 -10.09 -7.77
CA LEU A 244 4.19 -11.44 -7.35
C LEU A 244 5.71 -11.64 -7.38
N GLU A 245 6.37 -11.27 -8.48
CA GLU A 245 7.83 -11.34 -8.60
C GLU A 245 8.50 -10.49 -7.52
N PHE A 246 7.98 -9.28 -7.29
CA PHE A 246 8.48 -8.39 -6.25
C PHE A 246 8.35 -9.01 -4.85
N ASP A 247 7.16 -9.51 -4.50
CA ASP A 247 6.87 -10.06 -3.18
C ASP A 247 7.67 -11.34 -2.90
N LEU A 248 7.85 -12.21 -3.90
CA LEU A 248 8.67 -13.41 -3.76
C LEU A 248 10.13 -13.05 -3.40
N VAL A 249 10.71 -12.08 -4.09
CA VAL A 249 12.07 -11.60 -3.78
C VAL A 249 12.10 -10.93 -2.40
N LEU A 250 11.17 -10.01 -2.13
CA LEU A 250 11.12 -9.23 -0.89
C LEU A 250 10.95 -10.12 0.35
N LEU A 251 9.93 -10.98 0.35
CA LEU A 251 9.62 -11.84 1.50
C LEU A 251 10.74 -12.85 1.74
N ARG A 252 11.35 -13.37 0.68
CA ARG A 252 12.49 -14.26 0.82
C ARG A 252 13.70 -13.56 1.43
N LEU A 253 14.00 -12.33 1.00
CA LEU A 253 15.07 -11.50 1.59
C LEU A 253 14.80 -11.14 3.05
N CYS A 254 13.54 -10.94 3.43
CA CYS A 254 13.16 -10.67 4.84
C CYS A 254 13.49 -11.84 5.78
N GLN A 255 13.69 -13.06 5.25
CA GLN A 255 14.10 -14.23 6.05
C GLN A 255 15.62 -14.37 6.16
N ALA A 256 16.35 -13.64 5.34
CA ALA A 256 17.79 -13.64 5.42
C ALA A 256 18.26 -13.02 6.74
N GLY A 257 19.42 -13.46 7.21
CA GLY A 257 20.15 -12.77 8.27
C GLY A 257 20.68 -11.41 7.77
N VAL A 258 21.85 -11.01 8.20
CA VAL A 258 22.48 -9.78 7.73
C VAL A 258 22.98 -9.94 6.30
N LEU A 259 22.41 -9.15 5.38
CA LEU A 259 22.89 -9.00 4.00
C LEU A 259 23.57 -7.64 3.88
N SER A 260 24.82 -7.60 3.46
CA SER A 260 25.62 -6.38 3.44
C SER A 260 25.77 -5.78 2.03
N THR A 261 25.69 -6.61 1.02
CA THR A 261 25.90 -6.22 -0.39
C THR A 261 24.76 -6.72 -1.29
N ARG A 262 24.69 -6.16 -2.49
CA ARG A 262 23.78 -6.67 -3.53
C ARG A 262 24.12 -8.11 -3.92
N GLU A 263 25.41 -8.43 -3.98
CA GLU A 263 25.88 -9.78 -4.30
C GLU A 263 25.42 -10.77 -3.23
N ASP A 264 25.44 -10.41 -1.95
CA ASP A 264 24.89 -11.25 -0.88
C ASP A 264 23.40 -11.54 -1.11
N CYS A 265 22.61 -10.53 -1.56
CA CYS A 265 21.21 -10.73 -1.90
C CYS A 265 21.02 -11.73 -3.05
N LEU A 266 21.77 -11.55 -4.16
CA LEU A 266 21.67 -12.43 -5.32
C LEU A 266 22.11 -13.86 -4.99
N ASN A 267 23.19 -14.02 -4.22
CA ASN A 267 23.70 -15.31 -3.77
C ASN A 267 22.72 -16.01 -2.81
N PHE A 268 22.15 -15.28 -1.85
CA PHE A 268 21.13 -15.82 -0.94
C PHE A 268 19.90 -16.34 -1.68
N LEU A 269 19.49 -15.63 -2.73
CA LEU A 269 18.35 -16.01 -3.56
C LEU A 269 18.69 -17.08 -4.61
N ASN A 270 19.97 -17.44 -4.80
CA ASN A 270 20.44 -18.30 -5.88
C ASN A 270 19.94 -17.86 -7.27
N VAL A 271 20.07 -16.57 -7.57
CA VAL A 271 19.56 -15.99 -8.82
C VAL A 271 20.43 -16.44 -10.00
N PRO A 272 19.86 -17.10 -11.02
CA PRO A 272 20.62 -17.46 -12.21
C PRO A 272 20.91 -16.23 -13.07
N GLU A 273 21.93 -16.32 -13.90
CA GLU A 273 22.34 -15.22 -14.80
C GLU A 273 21.20 -14.72 -15.69
N SER A 274 20.32 -15.63 -16.15
CA SER A 274 19.13 -15.30 -16.98
C SER A 274 18.14 -14.36 -16.31
N ASP A 275 18.02 -14.37 -14.98
CA ASP A 275 17.08 -13.58 -14.20
C ASP A 275 17.77 -12.44 -13.43
N SER A 276 19.10 -12.36 -13.47
CA SER A 276 19.89 -11.40 -12.70
C SER A 276 19.51 -9.95 -12.96
N ASP A 277 19.35 -9.56 -14.22
CA ASP A 277 18.97 -8.20 -14.59
C ASP A 277 17.56 -7.84 -14.09
N HIS A 278 16.65 -8.80 -14.12
CA HIS A 278 15.28 -8.60 -13.66
C HIS A 278 15.22 -8.43 -12.13
N VAL A 279 15.91 -9.32 -11.39
CA VAL A 279 16.02 -9.22 -9.93
C VAL A 279 16.76 -7.95 -9.51
N ASN A 280 17.79 -7.54 -10.25
CA ASN A 280 18.49 -6.28 -10.00
C ASN A 280 17.58 -5.06 -10.09
N LYS A 281 16.60 -5.03 -11.01
CA LYS A 281 15.59 -3.95 -11.07
C LYS A 281 14.75 -3.91 -9.80
N ILE A 282 14.34 -5.06 -9.29
CA ILE A 282 13.60 -5.18 -8.01
C ILE A 282 14.45 -4.62 -6.85
N LEU A 283 15.71 -5.06 -6.74
CA LEU A 283 16.63 -4.59 -5.70
C LEU A 283 16.89 -3.08 -5.79
N ASP A 284 17.05 -2.55 -7.01
CA ASP A 284 17.20 -1.11 -7.25
C ASP A 284 15.97 -0.34 -6.78
N ARG A 285 14.77 -0.85 -7.06
CA ARG A 285 13.54 -0.21 -6.61
C ARG A 285 13.46 -0.11 -5.09
N ILE A 286 13.78 -1.21 -4.38
CA ILE A 286 13.82 -1.25 -2.91
C ILE A 286 14.85 -0.25 -2.38
N ARG A 287 16.05 -0.21 -2.95
CA ARG A 287 17.15 0.68 -2.54
C ARG A 287 16.81 2.16 -2.76
N MET A 288 16.33 2.49 -3.96
CA MET A 288 16.05 3.89 -4.33
C MET A 288 14.92 4.51 -3.53
N SER A 289 14.03 3.71 -2.95
CA SER A 289 12.91 4.15 -2.15
C SER A 289 13.18 4.25 -0.64
N THR A 290 14.37 3.86 -0.18
CA THR A 290 14.72 3.78 1.26
C THR A 290 14.45 5.09 2.00
N PHE A 291 14.75 6.24 1.37
CA PHE A 291 14.53 7.54 1.98
C PHE A 291 13.06 7.85 2.32
N LYS A 292 12.11 7.20 1.64
CA LYS A 292 10.68 7.38 1.91
C LYS A 292 10.24 6.70 3.20
N ARG A 293 10.89 5.60 3.59
CA ARG A 293 10.55 4.82 4.79
C ARG A 293 10.97 5.47 6.10
N THR A 294 11.86 6.48 6.03
CA THR A 294 12.30 7.24 7.19
C THR A 294 11.98 8.72 6.94
N ASN A 295 10.73 9.13 7.25
CA ASN A 295 10.26 10.48 6.94
C ASN A 295 9.37 11.04 8.07
N PRO A 296 9.70 12.24 8.62
CA PRO A 296 10.90 13.02 8.33
C PRO A 296 12.16 12.35 8.87
N TYR A 297 13.27 12.46 8.12
CA TYR A 297 14.57 12.02 8.62
C TYR A 297 15.11 13.01 9.67
N ASN A 298 15.25 12.53 10.89
CA ASN A 298 15.71 13.37 12.00
C ASN A 298 17.24 13.37 12.04
N LEU A 299 17.84 14.54 11.79
CA LEU A 299 19.26 14.76 12.01
C LEU A 299 19.52 14.76 13.52
N THR A 300 20.36 13.83 13.98
CA THR A 300 20.73 13.73 15.38
C THR A 300 22.00 14.50 15.66
N HIS A 301 22.02 15.31 16.74
CA HIS A 301 23.22 15.97 17.23
C HIS A 301 23.93 15.04 18.20
N PRO A 302 25.30 14.86 18.11
CA PRO A 302 26.03 13.93 18.97
C PRO A 302 25.85 14.16 20.47
N ILE A 303 25.64 15.39 20.88
CA ILE A 303 25.47 15.78 22.31
C ILE A 303 24.00 15.58 22.78
N GLN A 304 23.06 15.37 21.88
CA GLN A 304 21.63 15.36 22.17
C GLN A 304 20.94 14.05 21.74
N THR A 305 21.69 12.99 21.53
CA THR A 305 21.19 11.69 21.03
C THR A 305 20.18 11.02 21.98
N ASN A 306 20.17 11.37 23.27
CA ASN A 306 19.29 10.78 24.26
C ASN A 306 17.90 11.45 24.36
N ARG A 307 17.65 12.56 23.66
CA ARG A 307 16.37 13.27 23.78
C ARG A 307 15.19 12.43 23.29
N TYR A 308 15.31 11.79 22.11
CA TYR A 308 14.26 10.91 21.58
C TYR A 308 14.06 9.66 22.46
N THR A 309 15.17 9.06 22.94
CA THR A 309 15.10 7.94 23.88
C THR A 309 14.43 8.36 25.18
N GLY A 310 14.78 9.55 25.69
CA GLY A 310 14.17 10.12 26.90
C GLY A 310 12.66 10.38 26.72
N LEU A 311 12.23 10.89 25.56
CA LEU A 311 10.83 11.12 25.27
C LEU A 311 10.05 9.79 25.24
N ASN A 312 10.58 8.76 24.56
CA ASN A 312 9.96 7.43 24.54
C ASN A 312 9.81 6.82 25.94
N ILE A 313 10.79 7.05 26.85
CA ILE A 313 10.71 6.59 28.24
C ILE A 313 9.58 7.32 28.97
N ILE A 314 9.46 8.63 28.77
CA ILE A 314 8.39 9.45 29.36
C ILE A 314 7.04 8.97 28.85
N ASP A 315 6.88 8.79 27.56
CA ASP A 315 5.64 8.28 26.95
C ASP A 315 5.25 6.92 27.53
N SER A 316 6.21 6.00 27.69
CA SER A 316 5.96 4.68 28.28
C SER A 316 5.56 4.75 29.77
N ALA A 317 5.94 5.80 30.47
CA ALA A 317 5.60 6.01 31.87
C ALA A 317 4.23 6.69 32.07
N LEU A 318 3.74 7.40 31.04
CA LEU A 318 2.47 8.13 31.10
C LEU A 318 1.26 7.33 30.63
N TRP A 319 1.48 6.18 29.95
CA TRP A 319 0.45 5.24 29.48
C TRP A 319 0.48 3.90 30.23
#